data_923c277c04b92e5b2e2b0949b8b96a7d
#
_entry.id   923c277c04b92e5b2e2b0949b8b96a7d
#
_cell.length_a   1.000
_cell.length_b   1.000
_cell.length_c   1.000
_cell.angle_alpha   90.00
_cell.angle_beta   90.00
_cell.angle_gamma   90.00
#
_symmetry.space_group_name_H-M   'P 1'
#
loop_
_entity.id
_entity.type
_entity.pdbx_description
1 polymer ?
#
loop_
_entity_poly.entity_id
_entity_poly.type
_entity_poly.pdbx_seq_one_letter_code
_entity_poly.pdbx_strand_id
1 'polypeptide(L)'
;MVELKHVCAAFSEREVLHDLSLTFQRGEVTVLLGPNGCGKSTLLRTVLGFVDRTGGEILLDGCPIEDFSPRKMARQIAYLPQSRPVPNITARRMVLHGRFPYLGYPRRYRKEDHAAVTGAMEKADAADLANCALPQLSGGERQRVYLAMALAQSTEVILMDEPTTYLDVRHQLEVMDLARRLAGEGKAVVLVLHDLCLALRCADKVAVLHNGRLQAFGTPEAVYDSGVLQRVFDITVHRTRTEKGWRYYYD
;
A
#
# COMPACT_ATOMS: atom_id res chain seq x y z
N MET A 1 7.02 -3.28 -11.77
CA MET A 1 6.66 -1.87 -12.06
C MET A 1 5.20 -1.81 -12.47
N VAL A 2 4.44 -0.86 -11.92
CA VAL A 2 3.05 -0.59 -12.35
C VAL A 2 3.01 0.79 -12.98
N GLU A 3 2.54 0.87 -14.22
CA GLU A 3 2.43 2.12 -14.97
C GLU A 3 0.96 2.42 -15.28
N LEU A 4 0.53 3.63 -14.96
CA LEU A 4 -0.81 4.13 -15.24
C LEU A 4 -0.69 5.23 -16.31
N LYS A 5 -1.49 5.13 -17.38
CA LYS A 5 -1.52 6.09 -18.49
C LYS A 5 -2.95 6.56 -18.74
N HIS A 6 -3.20 7.82 -18.48
CA HIS A 6 -4.48 8.48 -18.70
C HIS A 6 -5.67 7.75 -18.06
N VAL A 7 -5.46 7.16 -16.85
CA VAL A 7 -6.45 6.31 -16.20
C VAL A 7 -7.64 7.13 -15.69
N CYS A 8 -8.81 6.76 -16.15
CA CYS A 8 -10.11 7.20 -15.64
C CYS A 8 -10.84 6.01 -15.02
N ALA A 9 -11.60 6.23 -13.94
CA ALA A 9 -12.40 5.19 -13.31
C ALA A 9 -13.66 5.75 -12.66
N ALA A 10 -14.74 4.96 -12.67
CA ALA A 10 -16.03 5.34 -12.12
C ALA A 10 -16.62 4.26 -11.23
N PHE A 11 -17.45 4.67 -10.27
CA PHE A 11 -18.40 3.81 -9.57
C PHE A 11 -19.80 4.09 -10.12
N SER A 12 -20.39 3.10 -10.78
CA SER A 12 -21.65 3.30 -11.52
C SER A 12 -21.51 4.46 -12.49
N GLU A 13 -22.29 5.53 -12.34
CA GLU A 13 -22.28 6.71 -13.21
C GLU A 13 -21.36 7.84 -12.70
N ARG A 14 -20.79 7.71 -11.50
CA ARG A 14 -19.94 8.75 -10.91
C ARG A 14 -18.47 8.48 -11.19
N GLU A 15 -17.89 9.29 -12.05
CA GLU A 15 -16.44 9.29 -12.28
C GLU A 15 -15.71 9.78 -11.01
N VAL A 16 -14.68 9.05 -10.61
CA VAL A 16 -13.89 9.29 -9.37
C VAL A 16 -12.44 9.57 -9.70
N LEU A 17 -11.89 8.96 -10.76
CA LEU A 17 -10.53 9.19 -11.23
C LEU A 17 -10.56 9.81 -12.60
N HIS A 18 -9.78 10.87 -12.80
CA HIS A 18 -9.78 11.68 -14.00
C HIS A 18 -8.37 11.85 -14.54
N ASP A 19 -8.04 11.14 -15.63
CA ASP A 19 -6.81 11.29 -16.41
C ASP A 19 -5.53 11.17 -15.56
N LEU A 20 -5.39 10.07 -14.80
CA LEU A 20 -4.25 9.83 -13.94
C LEU A 20 -3.12 9.14 -14.70
N SER A 21 -1.93 9.75 -14.67
CA SER A 21 -0.70 9.17 -15.23
C SER A 21 0.41 9.22 -14.19
N LEU A 22 0.87 8.05 -13.73
CA LEU A 22 1.97 7.90 -12.78
C LEU A 22 2.52 6.47 -12.83
N THR A 23 3.70 6.28 -12.23
CA THR A 23 4.37 4.97 -12.20
C THR A 23 4.81 4.61 -10.80
N PHE A 24 4.51 3.37 -10.38
CA PHE A 24 5.04 2.78 -9.16
C PHE A 24 6.27 1.93 -9.50
N GLN A 25 7.44 2.46 -9.20
CA GLN A 25 8.72 1.83 -9.53
C GLN A 25 9.08 0.73 -8.52
N ARG A 26 9.80 -0.28 -9.00
CA ARG A 26 10.45 -1.26 -8.12
C ARG A 26 11.60 -0.59 -7.37
N GLY A 27 11.81 -1.00 -6.14
CA GLY A 27 12.85 -0.43 -5.28
C GLY A 27 12.47 0.91 -4.65
N GLU A 28 11.23 1.38 -4.84
CA GLU A 28 10.75 2.65 -4.30
C GLU A 28 9.54 2.49 -3.39
N VAL A 29 9.48 3.34 -2.39
CA VAL A 29 8.29 3.59 -1.57
C VAL A 29 7.56 4.79 -2.15
N THR A 30 6.39 4.57 -2.74
CA THR A 30 5.50 5.65 -3.21
C THR A 30 4.39 5.87 -2.19
N VAL A 31 4.18 7.11 -1.75
CA VAL A 31 3.06 7.47 -0.86
C VAL A 31 2.02 8.28 -1.62
N LEU A 32 0.76 7.85 -1.49
CA LEU A 32 -0.40 8.56 -2.00
C LEU A 32 -0.97 9.46 -0.89
N LEU A 33 -0.99 10.76 -1.13
CA LEU A 33 -1.56 11.79 -0.27
C LEU A 33 -2.80 12.44 -0.91
N GLY A 34 -3.65 12.99 -0.10
CA GLY A 34 -4.83 13.75 -0.55
C GLY A 34 -5.95 13.72 0.49
N PRO A 35 -6.91 14.64 0.42
CA PRO A 35 -8.06 14.69 1.30
C PRO A 35 -8.90 13.41 1.26
N ASN A 36 -9.77 13.22 2.26
CA ASN A 36 -10.70 12.09 2.26
C ASN A 36 -11.64 12.16 1.05
N GLY A 37 -11.89 11.01 0.43
CA GLY A 37 -12.76 10.93 -0.75
C GLY A 37 -12.13 11.40 -2.07
N CYS A 38 -10.85 11.79 -2.11
CA CYS A 38 -10.21 12.26 -3.35
C CYS A 38 -9.83 11.16 -4.35
N GLY A 39 -10.07 9.86 -4.03
CA GLY A 39 -9.86 8.76 -4.97
C GLY A 39 -8.66 7.83 -4.67
N LYS A 40 -7.92 7.99 -3.57
CA LYS A 40 -6.72 7.16 -3.26
C LYS A 40 -7.00 5.67 -3.22
N SER A 41 -7.96 5.24 -2.42
CA SER A 41 -8.36 3.81 -2.32
C SER A 41 -8.98 3.32 -3.63
N THR A 42 -9.68 4.20 -4.36
CA THR A 42 -10.21 3.89 -5.70
C THR A 42 -9.06 3.60 -6.65
N LEU A 43 -8.00 4.42 -6.65
CA LEU A 43 -6.80 4.21 -7.47
C LEU A 43 -6.18 2.83 -7.21
N LEU A 44 -5.97 2.46 -5.93
CA LEU A 44 -5.43 1.14 -5.60
C LEU A 44 -6.34 0.01 -6.07
N ARG A 45 -7.66 0.16 -5.90
CA ARG A 45 -8.64 -0.85 -6.35
C ARG A 45 -8.74 -0.94 -7.87
N THR A 46 -8.55 0.18 -8.59
CA THR A 46 -8.51 0.19 -10.06
C THR A 46 -7.27 -0.55 -10.57
N VAL A 47 -6.11 -0.35 -9.94
CA VAL A 47 -4.87 -1.11 -10.25
C VAL A 47 -5.07 -2.62 -10.09
N LEU A 48 -5.92 -3.03 -9.15
CA LEU A 48 -6.24 -4.45 -8.89
C LEU A 48 -7.37 -5.01 -9.78
N GLY A 49 -8.00 -4.18 -10.60
CA GLY A 49 -9.17 -4.56 -11.38
C GLY A 49 -10.44 -4.77 -10.54
N PHE A 50 -10.52 -4.20 -9.33
CA PHE A 50 -11.73 -4.24 -8.48
C PHE A 50 -12.69 -3.08 -8.77
N VAL A 51 -12.22 -2.08 -9.49
CA VAL A 51 -13.00 -0.96 -10.02
C VAL A 51 -12.70 -0.86 -11.49
N ASP A 52 -13.76 -0.81 -12.29
CA ASP A 52 -13.65 -0.74 -13.75
C ASP A 52 -13.07 0.61 -14.21
N ARG A 53 -12.15 0.55 -15.15
CA ARG A 53 -11.65 1.74 -15.84
C ARG A 53 -12.65 2.17 -16.90
N THR A 54 -12.82 3.49 -17.01
CA THR A 54 -13.60 4.12 -18.09
C THR A 54 -12.69 4.66 -19.20
N GLY A 55 -11.37 4.71 -18.95
CA GLY A 55 -10.37 5.16 -19.93
C GLY A 55 -8.94 4.89 -19.50
N GLY A 56 -8.00 5.06 -20.43
CA GLY A 56 -6.58 4.87 -20.22
C GLY A 56 -6.14 3.39 -20.16
N GLU A 57 -4.92 3.15 -19.73
CA GLU A 57 -4.36 1.79 -19.56
C GLU A 57 -3.56 1.67 -18.27
N ILE A 58 -3.49 0.46 -17.72
CA ILE A 58 -2.62 0.11 -16.60
C ILE A 58 -1.78 -1.08 -17.03
N LEU A 59 -0.45 -0.92 -16.89
CA LEU A 59 0.51 -1.94 -17.26
C LEU A 59 1.22 -2.46 -16.02
N LEU A 60 1.36 -3.76 -15.93
CA LEU A 60 2.19 -4.45 -14.95
C LEU A 60 3.39 -5.08 -15.68
N ASP A 61 4.60 -4.54 -15.43
CA ASP A 61 5.83 -4.91 -16.14
C ASP A 61 5.67 -4.88 -17.67
N GLY A 62 4.97 -3.84 -18.19
CA GLY A 62 4.71 -3.63 -19.61
C GLY A 62 3.55 -4.44 -20.20
N CYS A 63 2.91 -5.32 -19.43
CA CYS A 63 1.74 -6.09 -19.87
C CYS A 63 0.45 -5.47 -19.33
N PRO A 64 -0.62 -5.33 -20.15
CA PRO A 64 -1.91 -4.86 -19.68
C PRO A 64 -2.45 -5.70 -18.52
N ILE A 65 -3.03 -5.06 -17.50
CA ILE A 65 -3.54 -5.81 -16.32
C ILE A 65 -4.69 -6.75 -16.68
N GLU A 66 -5.39 -6.50 -17.75
CA GLU A 66 -6.49 -7.33 -18.28
C GLU A 66 -6.00 -8.71 -18.75
N ASP A 67 -4.72 -8.84 -19.12
CA ASP A 67 -4.11 -10.11 -19.54
C ASP A 67 -3.82 -11.05 -18.37
N PHE A 68 -3.98 -10.54 -17.14
CA PHE A 68 -3.77 -11.33 -15.94
C PHE A 68 -5.09 -11.91 -15.43
N SER A 69 -5.17 -13.23 -15.32
CA SER A 69 -6.26 -13.82 -14.54
C SER A 69 -6.17 -13.35 -13.06
N PRO A 70 -7.29 -13.33 -12.31
CA PRO A 70 -7.30 -12.90 -10.90
C PRO A 70 -6.24 -13.63 -10.05
N ARG A 71 -6.01 -14.91 -10.34
CA ARG A 71 -5.00 -15.71 -9.66
C ARG A 71 -3.57 -15.31 -10.01
N LYS A 72 -3.30 -14.97 -11.27
CA LYS A 72 -1.99 -14.46 -11.70
C LYS A 72 -1.74 -13.07 -11.10
N MET A 73 -2.75 -12.18 -11.14
CA MET A 73 -2.68 -10.86 -10.53
C MET A 73 -2.35 -10.94 -9.04
N ALA A 74 -3.04 -11.81 -8.28
CA ALA A 74 -2.80 -12.04 -6.87
C ALA A 74 -1.41 -12.64 -6.54
N ARG A 75 -0.65 -13.11 -7.52
CA ARG A 75 0.77 -13.51 -7.36
C ARG A 75 1.74 -12.38 -7.69
N GLN A 76 1.26 -11.29 -8.27
CA GLN A 76 2.08 -10.13 -8.63
C GLN A 76 1.88 -8.96 -7.68
N ILE A 77 0.65 -8.76 -7.21
CA ILE A 77 0.28 -7.62 -6.35
C ILE A 77 -0.38 -8.13 -5.08
N ALA A 78 0.19 -7.78 -3.92
CA ALA A 78 -0.48 -7.92 -2.63
C ALA A 78 -1.23 -6.63 -2.29
N TYR A 79 -2.41 -6.77 -1.71
CA TYR A 79 -3.22 -5.65 -1.28
C TYR A 79 -3.63 -5.76 0.17
N LEU A 80 -3.36 -4.72 0.93
CA LEU A 80 -3.77 -4.56 2.31
C LEU A 80 -4.85 -3.47 2.37
N PRO A 81 -6.15 -3.83 2.43
CA PRO A 81 -7.23 -2.83 2.49
C PRO A 81 -7.31 -2.16 3.86
N GLN A 82 -7.89 -0.97 3.91
CA GLN A 82 -8.12 -0.20 5.14
C GLN A 82 -8.99 -0.95 6.16
N SER A 83 -10.12 -1.48 5.72
CA SER A 83 -11.06 -2.22 6.57
C SER A 83 -10.98 -3.72 6.31
N ARG A 84 -10.97 -4.51 7.38
CA ARG A 84 -10.84 -5.97 7.31
C ARG A 84 -11.72 -6.65 8.36
N PRO A 85 -12.35 -7.76 8.00
CA PRO A 85 -13.08 -8.58 8.96
C PRO A 85 -12.09 -9.19 9.96
N VAL A 86 -12.56 -9.40 11.21
CA VAL A 86 -11.77 -10.06 12.27
C VAL A 86 -12.38 -11.45 12.50
N PRO A 87 -12.01 -12.46 11.71
CA PRO A 87 -12.53 -13.80 11.87
C PRO A 87 -11.98 -14.48 13.14
N ASN A 88 -12.73 -15.41 13.69
CA ASN A 88 -12.29 -16.19 14.86
C ASN A 88 -11.36 -17.33 14.44
N ILE A 89 -10.16 -16.98 14.03
CA ILE A 89 -9.07 -17.90 13.65
C ILE A 89 -7.76 -17.43 14.26
N THR A 90 -6.75 -18.30 14.32
CA THR A 90 -5.41 -17.91 14.79
C THR A 90 -4.70 -17.00 13.80
N ALA A 91 -3.77 -16.18 14.30
CA ALA A 91 -2.93 -15.31 13.49
C ALA A 91 -2.19 -16.08 12.37
N ARG A 92 -1.58 -17.23 12.72
CA ARG A 92 -0.92 -18.09 11.73
C ARG A 92 -1.86 -18.54 10.62
N ARG A 93 -3.11 -18.91 10.98
CA ARG A 93 -4.11 -19.31 9.98
C ARG A 93 -4.54 -18.16 9.10
N MET A 94 -4.62 -16.93 9.65
CA MET A 94 -4.87 -15.72 8.85
C MET A 94 -3.76 -15.47 7.86
N VAL A 95 -2.49 -15.56 8.28
CA VAL A 95 -1.34 -15.35 7.40
C VAL A 95 -1.28 -16.41 6.29
N LEU A 96 -1.70 -17.66 6.56
CA LEU A 96 -1.82 -18.70 5.54
C LEU A 96 -2.78 -18.33 4.39
N HIS A 97 -3.76 -17.45 4.59
CA HIS A 97 -4.64 -16.98 3.51
C HIS A 97 -3.85 -16.23 2.42
N GLY A 98 -2.71 -15.59 2.74
CA GLY A 98 -1.81 -15.00 1.76
C GLY A 98 -1.28 -16.02 0.73
N ARG A 99 -1.31 -17.32 1.06
CA ARG A 99 -0.87 -18.40 0.16
C ARG A 99 -1.96 -18.95 -0.76
N PHE A 100 -3.22 -18.49 -0.64
CA PHE A 100 -4.31 -18.96 -1.51
C PHE A 100 -4.04 -18.90 -3.01
N PRO A 101 -3.40 -17.87 -3.56
CA PRO A 101 -3.08 -17.81 -4.98
C PRO A 101 -2.18 -18.96 -5.47
N TYR A 102 -1.44 -19.61 -4.57
CA TYR A 102 -0.51 -20.70 -4.91
C TYR A 102 -1.11 -22.09 -4.81
N LEU A 103 -2.27 -22.26 -4.14
CA LEU A 103 -2.88 -23.56 -3.93
C LEU A 103 -3.45 -24.12 -5.23
N GLY A 104 -3.09 -25.38 -5.51
CA GLY A 104 -3.72 -26.18 -6.57
C GLY A 104 -5.02 -26.83 -6.13
N TYR A 105 -5.54 -27.75 -6.94
CA TYR A 105 -6.62 -28.66 -6.54
C TYR A 105 -6.06 -30.06 -6.28
N PRO A 106 -6.39 -30.75 -5.15
CA PRO A 106 -7.11 -30.22 -4.00
C PRO A 106 -6.31 -29.16 -3.24
N ARG A 107 -6.99 -28.20 -2.59
CA ARG A 107 -6.36 -27.10 -1.87
C ARG A 107 -5.64 -27.60 -0.60
N ARG A 108 -4.34 -27.80 -0.71
CA ARG A 108 -3.48 -28.24 0.40
C ARG A 108 -2.27 -27.32 0.48
N TYR A 109 -1.96 -26.84 1.69
CA TYR A 109 -0.73 -26.11 1.95
C TYR A 109 0.45 -27.06 1.97
N ARG A 110 1.55 -26.63 1.36
CA ARG A 110 2.82 -27.35 1.28
C ARG A 110 3.81 -26.82 2.32
N LYS A 111 4.97 -27.49 2.45
CA LYS A 111 6.04 -27.03 3.34
C LYS A 111 6.53 -25.61 2.99
N GLU A 112 6.61 -25.29 1.71
CA GLU A 112 6.99 -23.97 1.20
C GLU A 112 6.02 -22.89 1.62
N ASP A 113 4.71 -23.18 1.66
CA ASP A 113 3.69 -22.23 2.13
C ASP A 113 3.85 -21.95 3.62
N HIS A 114 4.10 -22.98 4.42
CA HIS A 114 4.35 -22.81 5.87
C HIS A 114 5.64 -22.06 6.14
N ALA A 115 6.72 -22.29 5.37
CA ALA A 115 7.96 -21.55 5.44
C ALA A 115 7.77 -20.07 5.10
N ALA A 116 7.03 -19.78 4.01
CA ALA A 116 6.70 -18.41 3.61
C ALA A 116 5.90 -17.67 4.70
N VAL A 117 4.95 -18.36 5.36
CA VAL A 117 4.17 -17.81 6.48
C VAL A 117 5.08 -17.50 7.67
N THR A 118 5.98 -18.40 8.05
CA THR A 118 6.91 -18.18 9.16
C THR A 118 7.79 -16.96 8.90
N GLY A 119 8.45 -16.90 7.73
CA GLY A 119 9.28 -15.74 7.38
C GLY A 119 8.50 -14.44 7.25
N ALA A 120 7.24 -14.48 6.79
CA ALA A 120 6.39 -13.30 6.74
C ALA A 120 6.00 -12.80 8.13
N MET A 121 5.71 -13.71 9.06
CA MET A 121 5.41 -13.37 10.46
C MET A 121 6.63 -12.78 11.17
N GLU A 122 7.82 -13.32 10.92
CA GLU A 122 9.08 -12.76 11.45
C GLU A 122 9.34 -11.35 10.89
N LYS A 123 9.20 -11.14 9.58
CA LYS A 123 9.38 -9.83 8.94
C LYS A 123 8.41 -8.75 9.46
N ALA A 124 7.19 -9.14 9.83
CA ALA A 124 6.14 -8.26 10.35
C ALA A 124 6.11 -8.17 11.88
N ASP A 125 7.09 -8.74 12.58
CA ASP A 125 7.14 -8.81 14.05
C ASP A 125 5.83 -9.37 14.66
N ALA A 126 5.35 -10.48 14.10
CA ALA A 126 4.10 -11.14 14.49
C ALA A 126 4.30 -12.62 14.86
N ALA A 127 5.55 -13.09 15.00
CA ALA A 127 5.86 -14.50 15.22
C ALA A 127 5.32 -15.02 16.57
N ASP A 128 5.40 -14.21 17.60
CA ASP A 128 4.87 -14.46 18.95
C ASP A 128 3.34 -14.59 18.99
N LEU A 129 2.65 -13.97 18.03
CA LEU A 129 1.19 -13.96 17.92
C LEU A 129 0.62 -15.19 17.20
N ALA A 130 1.47 -16.09 16.68
CA ALA A 130 1.08 -17.16 15.76
C ALA A 130 -0.12 -17.99 16.22
N ASN A 131 -0.19 -18.30 17.51
CA ASN A 131 -1.23 -19.15 18.11
C ASN A 131 -2.38 -18.34 18.74
N CYS A 132 -2.29 -17.01 18.79
CA CYS A 132 -3.34 -16.16 19.33
C CYS A 132 -4.52 -16.06 18.36
N ALA A 133 -5.74 -16.05 18.87
CA ALA A 133 -6.94 -15.79 18.07
C ALA A 133 -7.03 -14.30 17.72
N LEU A 134 -7.33 -13.95 16.47
CA LEU A 134 -7.40 -12.57 16.00
C LEU A 134 -8.29 -11.65 16.85
N PRO A 135 -9.48 -12.09 17.35
CA PRO A 135 -10.29 -11.23 18.21
C PRO A 135 -9.64 -10.84 19.55
N GLN A 136 -8.67 -11.63 20.03
CA GLN A 136 -7.96 -11.39 21.28
C GLN A 136 -6.81 -10.37 21.15
N LEU A 137 -6.39 -10.09 19.91
CA LEU A 137 -5.28 -9.19 19.61
C LEU A 137 -5.72 -7.72 19.68
N SER A 138 -4.82 -6.86 20.13
CA SER A 138 -4.96 -5.41 20.01
C SER A 138 -5.02 -4.95 18.54
N GLY A 139 -5.39 -3.70 18.28
CA GLY A 139 -5.41 -3.14 16.92
C GLY A 139 -4.04 -3.22 16.23
N GLY A 140 -2.97 -2.86 16.95
CA GLY A 140 -1.60 -2.91 16.45
C GLY A 140 -1.11 -4.33 16.15
N GLU A 141 -1.37 -5.28 17.05
CA GLU A 141 -1.03 -6.69 16.84
C GLU A 141 -1.77 -7.28 15.63
N ARG A 142 -3.07 -6.99 15.50
CA ARG A 142 -3.83 -7.39 14.30
C ARG A 142 -3.23 -6.79 13.03
N GLN A 143 -2.79 -5.54 13.07
CA GLN A 143 -2.15 -4.88 11.93
C GLN A 143 -0.88 -5.63 11.50
N ARG A 144 -0.01 -6.02 12.45
CA ARG A 144 1.18 -6.84 12.18
C ARG A 144 0.82 -8.18 11.53
N VAL A 145 -0.24 -8.84 11.99
CA VAL A 145 -0.73 -10.09 11.38
C VAL A 145 -1.22 -9.88 9.94
N TYR A 146 -1.96 -8.81 9.67
CA TYR A 146 -2.41 -8.51 8.31
C TYR A 146 -1.26 -8.10 7.37
N LEU A 147 -0.26 -7.38 7.88
CA LEU A 147 0.98 -7.13 7.15
C LEU A 147 1.69 -8.45 6.81
N ALA A 148 1.84 -9.34 7.79
CA ALA A 148 2.40 -10.67 7.57
C ALA A 148 1.62 -11.45 6.49
N MET A 149 0.28 -11.37 6.47
CA MET A 149 -0.54 -12.00 5.43
C MET A 149 -0.22 -11.46 4.03
N ALA A 150 -0.10 -10.14 3.89
CA ALA A 150 0.29 -9.52 2.61
C ALA A 150 1.71 -9.94 2.20
N LEU A 151 2.65 -10.00 3.13
CA LEU A 151 4.03 -10.46 2.87
C LEU A 151 4.11 -11.94 2.49
N ALA A 152 3.30 -12.79 3.13
CA ALA A 152 3.22 -14.22 2.82
C ALA A 152 2.77 -14.49 1.38
N GLN A 153 2.09 -13.54 0.75
CA GLN A 153 1.73 -13.60 -0.67
C GLN A 153 2.96 -13.56 -1.60
N SER A 154 4.12 -13.10 -1.12
CA SER A 154 5.42 -13.12 -1.82
C SER A 154 5.37 -12.44 -3.19
N THR A 155 4.78 -11.26 -3.27
CA THR A 155 4.58 -10.49 -4.51
C THR A 155 5.68 -9.47 -4.74
N GLU A 156 5.75 -8.96 -5.98
CA GLU A 156 6.69 -7.91 -6.39
C GLU A 156 6.14 -6.49 -6.12
N VAL A 157 4.82 -6.36 -6.02
CA VAL A 157 4.13 -5.10 -5.72
C VAL A 157 3.31 -5.27 -4.45
N ILE A 158 3.37 -4.31 -3.56
CA ILE A 158 2.60 -4.30 -2.31
C ILE A 158 1.86 -2.96 -2.21
N LEU A 159 0.55 -3.02 -2.22
CA LEU A 159 -0.34 -1.88 -2.06
C LEU A 159 -0.94 -1.89 -0.66
N MET A 160 -0.80 -0.82 0.10
CA MET A 160 -1.30 -0.71 1.47
C MET A 160 -2.21 0.53 1.60
N ASP A 161 -3.47 0.28 1.91
CA ASP A 161 -4.46 1.33 2.09
C ASP A 161 -4.57 1.67 3.59
N GLU A 162 -4.01 2.81 3.97
CA GLU A 162 -3.95 3.32 5.35
C GLU A 162 -3.39 2.32 6.37
N PRO A 163 -2.18 1.78 6.16
CA PRO A 163 -1.62 0.76 7.03
C PRO A 163 -1.26 1.26 8.44
N THR A 164 -1.23 2.56 8.65
CA THR A 164 -0.83 3.22 9.91
C THR A 164 -2.03 3.69 10.76
N THR A 165 -3.25 3.54 10.27
CA THR A 165 -4.46 3.94 10.98
C THR A 165 -4.63 3.11 12.27
N TYR A 166 -4.98 3.77 13.37
CA TYR A 166 -5.11 3.19 14.72
C TYR A 166 -3.80 2.69 15.35
N LEU A 167 -2.65 3.01 14.78
CA LEU A 167 -1.35 2.72 15.36
C LEU A 167 -0.80 3.94 16.13
N ASP A 168 -0.12 3.69 17.23
CA ASP A 168 0.70 4.70 17.87
C ASP A 168 1.93 5.06 17.01
N VAL A 169 2.60 6.15 17.37
CA VAL A 169 3.74 6.69 16.60
C VAL A 169 4.85 5.67 16.39
N ARG A 170 5.13 4.84 17.40
CA ARG A 170 6.17 3.82 17.31
C ARG A 170 5.82 2.79 16.23
N HIS A 171 4.62 2.22 16.27
CA HIS A 171 4.18 1.22 15.30
C HIS A 171 4.02 1.82 13.90
N GLN A 172 3.64 3.10 13.76
CA GLN A 172 3.64 3.78 12.47
C GLN A 172 5.04 3.81 11.84
N LEU A 173 6.07 4.13 12.64
CA LEU A 173 7.46 4.12 12.18
C LEU A 173 7.93 2.72 11.79
N GLU A 174 7.57 1.69 12.56
CA GLU A 174 7.88 0.29 12.24
C GLU A 174 7.28 -0.15 10.89
N VAL A 175 6.04 0.27 10.57
CA VAL A 175 5.43 0.04 9.25
C VAL A 175 6.22 0.73 8.14
N MET A 176 6.68 1.97 8.35
CA MET A 176 7.47 2.69 7.35
C MET A 176 8.87 2.09 7.16
N ASP A 177 9.50 1.63 8.24
CA ASP A 177 10.79 0.94 8.16
C ASP A 177 10.65 -0.41 7.44
N LEU A 178 9.54 -1.12 7.65
CA LEU A 178 9.22 -2.32 6.89
C LEU A 178 9.04 -2.00 5.39
N ALA A 179 8.28 -0.95 5.06
CA ALA A 179 8.08 -0.52 3.68
C ALA A 179 9.42 -0.23 2.97
N ARG A 180 10.34 0.48 3.64
CA ARG A 180 11.68 0.76 3.13
C ARG A 180 12.53 -0.49 2.94
N ARG A 181 12.49 -1.43 3.87
CA ARG A 181 13.19 -2.73 3.73
C ARG A 181 12.68 -3.49 2.52
N LEU A 182 11.37 -3.53 2.32
CA LEU A 182 10.74 -4.21 1.18
C LEU A 182 11.11 -3.53 -0.15
N ALA A 183 11.15 -2.20 -0.20
CA ALA A 183 11.66 -1.48 -1.36
C ALA A 183 13.14 -1.79 -1.60
N GLY A 184 13.98 -1.80 -0.56
CA GLY A 184 15.37 -2.23 -0.64
C GLY A 184 15.57 -3.68 -1.12
N GLU A 185 14.58 -4.56 -0.93
CA GLU A 185 14.52 -5.91 -1.52
C GLU A 185 14.09 -5.88 -3.00
N GLY A 186 13.88 -4.71 -3.60
CA GLY A 186 13.50 -4.54 -5.02
C GLY A 186 11.99 -4.52 -5.28
N LYS A 187 11.15 -4.50 -4.25
CA LYS A 187 9.69 -4.44 -4.42
C LYS A 187 9.20 -3.02 -4.69
N ALA A 188 8.10 -2.89 -5.43
CA ALA A 188 7.35 -1.64 -5.49
C ALA A 188 6.38 -1.57 -4.30
N VAL A 189 6.54 -0.58 -3.44
CA VAL A 189 5.70 -0.43 -2.24
C VAL A 189 4.88 0.87 -2.35
N VAL A 190 3.56 0.75 -2.29
CA VAL A 190 2.65 1.89 -2.39
C VAL A 190 1.81 1.97 -1.12
N LEU A 191 1.81 3.14 -0.47
CA LEU A 191 1.03 3.37 0.75
C LEU A 191 0.10 4.56 0.57
N VAL A 192 -1.12 4.44 1.06
CA VAL A 192 -1.98 5.59 1.33
C VAL A 192 -1.72 6.03 2.76
N LEU A 193 -1.36 7.30 2.96
CA LEU A 193 -1.16 7.87 4.29
C LEU A 193 -1.98 9.16 4.47
N HIS A 194 -2.27 9.50 5.73
CA HIS A 194 -2.88 10.78 6.12
C HIS A 194 -1.87 11.75 6.72
N ASP A 195 -0.84 11.24 7.38
CA ASP A 195 0.21 12.07 7.98
C ASP A 195 1.19 12.55 6.91
N LEU A 196 1.13 13.84 6.60
CA LEU A 196 1.99 14.51 5.61
C LEU A 196 3.47 14.46 6.02
N CYS A 197 3.76 14.69 7.30
CA CYS A 197 5.13 14.72 7.78
C CYS A 197 5.78 13.33 7.73
N LEU A 198 5.02 12.29 8.08
CA LEU A 198 5.45 10.91 7.96
C LEU A 198 5.68 10.53 6.49
N ALA A 199 4.76 10.91 5.60
CA ALA A 199 4.86 10.66 4.16
C ALA A 199 6.11 11.32 3.54
N LEU A 200 6.28 12.64 3.74
CA LEU A 200 7.41 13.41 3.22
C LEU A 200 8.76 12.94 3.78
N ARG A 201 8.77 12.39 4.99
CA ARG A 201 9.98 11.87 5.63
C ARG A 201 10.38 10.49 5.10
N CYS A 202 9.41 9.67 4.71
CA CYS A 202 9.60 8.23 4.55
C CYS A 202 9.52 7.75 3.09
N ALA A 203 8.89 8.52 2.20
CA ALA A 203 8.70 8.15 0.81
C ALA A 203 9.92 8.49 -0.07
N ASP A 204 10.12 7.70 -1.12
CA ASP A 204 10.98 8.04 -2.25
C ASP A 204 10.21 8.89 -3.27
N LYS A 205 8.92 8.61 -3.43
CA LYS A 205 7.99 9.36 -4.28
C LYS A 205 6.70 9.66 -3.53
N VAL A 206 6.15 10.83 -3.78
CA VAL A 206 4.85 11.27 -3.26
C VAL A 206 3.96 11.63 -4.43
N ALA A 207 2.73 11.09 -4.44
CA ALA A 207 1.67 11.46 -5.36
C ALA A 207 0.57 12.17 -4.57
N VAL A 208 0.27 13.40 -4.92
CA VAL A 208 -0.80 14.19 -4.30
C VAL A 208 -2.04 14.16 -5.18
N LEU A 209 -3.12 13.57 -4.66
CA LEU A 209 -4.42 13.49 -5.34
C LEU A 209 -5.39 14.51 -4.75
N HIS A 210 -6.16 15.17 -5.61
CA HIS A 210 -7.27 16.03 -5.23
C HIS A 210 -8.38 15.96 -6.28
N ASN A 211 -9.61 15.72 -5.84
CA ASN A 211 -10.80 15.58 -6.72
C ASN A 211 -10.56 14.61 -7.89
N GLY A 212 -10.01 13.44 -7.61
CA GLY A 212 -9.75 12.41 -8.61
C GLY A 212 -8.62 12.71 -9.59
N ARG A 213 -7.87 13.80 -9.41
CA ARG A 213 -6.78 14.21 -10.31
C ARG A 213 -5.44 14.19 -9.58
N LEU A 214 -4.38 13.86 -10.31
CA LEU A 214 -3.01 13.99 -9.85
C LEU A 214 -2.59 15.47 -9.87
N GLN A 215 -2.29 16.02 -8.70
CA GLN A 215 -1.86 17.42 -8.57
C GLN A 215 -0.35 17.58 -8.61
N ALA A 216 0.37 16.59 -8.09
CA ALA A 216 1.83 16.50 -8.17
C ALA A 216 2.29 15.05 -8.00
N PHE A 217 3.42 14.72 -8.62
CA PHE A 217 4.12 13.45 -8.45
C PHE A 217 5.63 13.68 -8.54
N GLY A 218 6.38 13.29 -7.53
CA GLY A 218 7.83 13.51 -7.49
C GLY A 218 8.45 13.10 -6.16
N THR A 219 9.70 13.52 -5.95
CA THR A 219 10.35 13.37 -4.65
C THR A 219 9.65 14.23 -3.60
N PRO A 220 9.77 13.89 -2.30
CA PRO A 220 9.22 14.72 -1.22
C PRO A 220 9.58 16.19 -1.33
N GLU A 221 10.84 16.49 -1.69
CA GLU A 221 11.33 17.86 -1.86
C GLU A 221 10.64 18.57 -3.04
N ALA A 222 10.53 17.91 -4.20
CA ALA A 222 9.87 18.47 -5.37
C ALA A 222 8.39 18.77 -5.11
N VAL A 223 7.70 17.86 -4.41
CA VAL A 223 6.29 18.04 -4.03
C VAL A 223 6.14 19.19 -3.03
N TYR A 224 7.03 19.29 -2.04
CA TYR A 224 7.04 20.42 -1.10
C TYR A 224 7.28 21.74 -1.83
N ASP A 225 8.31 21.83 -2.67
CA ASP A 225 8.69 23.07 -3.39
C ASP A 225 7.63 23.54 -4.40
N SER A 226 6.77 22.64 -4.89
CA SER A 226 5.65 22.97 -5.78
C SER A 226 4.52 23.77 -5.11
N GLY A 227 4.49 23.85 -3.77
CA GLY A 227 3.43 24.47 -3.00
C GLY A 227 2.07 23.75 -3.09
N VAL A 228 2.04 22.51 -3.65
CA VAL A 228 0.79 21.77 -3.84
C VAL A 228 0.18 21.34 -2.50
N LEU A 229 1.00 21.06 -1.50
CA LEU A 229 0.52 20.63 -0.19
C LEU A 229 -0.33 21.70 0.46
N GLN A 230 0.14 22.97 0.43
CA GLN A 230 -0.63 24.10 0.95
C GLN A 230 -1.96 24.29 0.22
N ARG A 231 -1.95 24.19 -1.13
CA ARG A 231 -3.18 24.36 -1.92
C ARG A 231 -4.21 23.25 -1.70
N VAL A 232 -3.74 21.99 -1.51
CA VAL A 232 -4.62 20.82 -1.42
C VAL A 232 -5.14 20.59 -0.01
N PHE A 233 -4.33 20.87 1.02
CA PHE A 233 -4.68 20.60 2.41
C PHE A 233 -5.06 21.85 3.23
N ASP A 234 -4.90 23.02 2.63
CA ASP A 234 -5.16 24.33 3.30
C ASP A 234 -4.38 24.49 4.62
N ILE A 235 -3.11 24.09 4.59
CA ILE A 235 -2.19 24.19 5.73
C ILE A 235 -0.84 24.73 5.26
N THR A 236 -0.10 25.38 6.15
CA THR A 236 1.28 25.78 5.87
C THR A 236 2.23 24.67 6.31
N VAL A 237 2.94 24.07 5.35
CA VAL A 237 3.98 23.08 5.62
C VAL A 237 5.33 23.76 5.64
N HIS A 238 6.09 23.53 6.70
CA HIS A 238 7.45 24.03 6.89
C HIS A 238 8.45 22.87 6.81
N ARG A 239 9.71 23.20 6.51
CA ARG A 239 10.79 22.24 6.61
C ARG A 239 12.02 22.82 7.30
N THR A 240 12.74 22.00 8.02
CA THR A 240 14.04 22.32 8.62
C THR A 240 15.05 21.24 8.27
N ARG A 241 16.33 21.64 8.08
CA ARG A 241 17.39 20.69 7.79
C ARG A 241 17.98 20.15 9.08
N THR A 242 18.13 18.85 9.15
CA THR A 242 18.78 18.14 10.26
C THR A 242 19.93 17.31 9.72
N GLU A 243 20.77 16.75 10.61
CA GLU A 243 21.84 15.81 10.21
C GLU A 243 21.32 14.58 9.47
N LYS A 244 20.05 14.19 9.71
CA LYS A 244 19.36 13.03 9.09
C LYS A 244 18.49 13.42 7.88
N GLY A 245 18.71 14.60 7.29
CA GLY A 245 17.93 15.11 6.16
C GLY A 245 16.83 16.10 6.56
N TRP A 246 15.90 16.36 5.64
CA TRP A 246 14.78 17.27 5.88
C TRP A 246 13.79 16.73 6.90
N ARG A 247 13.26 17.62 7.72
CA ARG A 247 12.12 17.37 8.61
C ARG A 247 11.02 18.35 8.24
N TYR A 248 9.81 17.84 8.16
CA TYR A 248 8.63 18.60 7.80
C TYR A 248 7.72 18.71 9.02
N TYR A 249 7.08 19.84 9.16
CA TYR A 249 6.07 20.13 10.18
C TYR A 249 5.07 21.13 9.63
N TYR A 250 3.91 21.27 10.25
CA TYR A 250 2.85 22.21 9.83
C TYR A 250 2.22 22.86 11.05
N ASP A 251 1.66 24.06 10.83
CA ASP A 251 0.88 24.84 11.81
C ASP A 251 -0.61 24.63 11.56
#